data_ef9568afbebe649f0298616565952eac
#
_entry.id   ef9568afbebe649f0298616565952eac
#
_cell.length_a   1.000
_cell.length_b   1.000
_cell.length_c   1.000
_cell.angle_alpha   90.00
_cell.angle_beta   90.00
_cell.angle_gamma   90.00
#
_symmetry.space_group_name_H-M   'P 1'
#
loop_
_entity.id
_entity.type
_entity.pdbx_description
1 polymer ?
#
loop_
_entity_poly.entity_id
_entity_poly.type
_entity_poly.pdbx_seq_one_letter_code
_entity_poly.pdbx_strand_id
1 'polypeptide(L)'
;MKTSRPIKVLQVIDGLGMGGAETWLMEVLRLWSKSGVGKIDFLATSGNPGIFDEEARQLGARVAYARYGRAHLRQFAQEFRQVLREGEYDAVHDHQDYTSGWHFLMGAGALPAVRVTHVHNPWLHFEANYATGPLRRLTSIAGKHLVQHLATHVCGTSEEILRRYGFEPMRATHPRVSALHCGFDIGRFNKGRELDRASVLREFCWPEESQVALFVGRLDRSLEFDHRQNHKNSWFALNVVRAAVEMQPSVRFLMAGAGDRPRRELESRVERWGLKDKLRLIGVRMDVARLMRAADVLFFPSSQEGLGMVAVEAQAACLPVLASTAVPRECVVIPELYDALPLSEPIEIWADALLRVLAKPRLPVDFCRRAIGSSPFSIANSARQLEEVYSTTRAVKL
;
A
#
# COMPACT_ATOMS: atom_id res chain seq x y z
N MET A 1 -22.60 30.29 9.00
CA MET A 1 -21.45 29.47 8.63
C MET A 1 -21.12 29.76 7.18
N LYS A 2 -19.94 30.33 6.88
CA LYS A 2 -19.53 30.52 5.49
C LYS A 2 -19.32 29.14 4.86
N THR A 3 -20.13 28.78 3.89
CA THR A 3 -19.91 27.58 3.05
C THR A 3 -18.65 27.83 2.23
N SER A 4 -17.50 27.36 2.77
CA SER A 4 -16.29 27.33 1.98
C SER A 4 -16.50 26.39 0.80
N ARG A 5 -16.10 26.80 -0.41
CA ARG A 5 -16.16 25.92 -1.58
C ARG A 5 -15.41 24.61 -1.27
N PRO A 6 -15.82 23.47 -1.86
CA PRO A 6 -15.09 22.21 -1.73
C PRO A 6 -13.62 22.39 -2.12
N ILE A 7 -12.73 21.72 -1.38
CA ILE A 7 -11.28 21.70 -1.69
C ILE A 7 -11.10 20.94 -3.02
N LYS A 8 -10.35 21.51 -3.97
CA LYS A 8 -10.05 20.85 -5.24
C LYS A 8 -8.58 20.43 -5.31
N VAL A 9 -8.33 19.13 -5.49
CA VAL A 9 -6.98 18.54 -5.42
C VAL A 9 -6.66 17.78 -6.71
N LEU A 10 -5.45 18.01 -7.24
CA LEU A 10 -4.89 17.18 -8.29
C LEU A 10 -3.98 16.12 -7.64
N GLN A 11 -4.31 14.83 -7.82
CA GLN A 11 -3.47 13.70 -7.46
C GLN A 11 -2.58 13.34 -8.65
N VAL A 12 -1.26 13.38 -8.49
CA VAL A 12 -0.29 13.00 -9.52
C VAL A 12 0.27 11.63 -9.16
N ILE A 13 0.01 10.64 -10.01
CA ILE A 13 0.32 9.24 -9.77
C ILE A 13 0.80 8.56 -11.05
N ASP A 14 1.50 7.42 -10.98
CA ASP A 14 1.94 6.69 -12.17
C ASP A 14 0.75 6.27 -13.06
N GLY A 15 -0.29 5.72 -12.44
CA GLY A 15 -1.56 5.36 -13.08
C GLY A 15 -2.53 4.80 -12.05
N LEU A 16 -3.82 4.75 -12.37
CA LEU A 16 -4.86 4.22 -11.47
C LEU A 16 -4.94 2.68 -11.55
N GLY A 17 -3.86 2.02 -11.15
CA GLY A 17 -3.75 0.56 -11.06
C GLY A 17 -4.29 -0.03 -9.75
N MET A 18 -3.88 -1.29 -9.44
CA MET A 18 -4.26 -1.98 -8.20
C MET A 18 -3.19 -1.89 -7.10
N GLY A 19 -2.47 -0.79 -7.01
CA GLY A 19 -1.53 -0.56 -5.92
C GLY A 19 -2.22 -0.07 -4.63
N GLY A 20 -1.47 -0.06 -3.53
CA GLY A 20 -1.99 0.39 -2.24
C GLY A 20 -2.38 1.87 -2.22
N ALA A 21 -1.56 2.73 -2.84
CA ALA A 21 -1.83 4.16 -2.94
C ALA A 21 -3.07 4.44 -3.81
N GLU A 22 -3.17 3.78 -4.95
CA GLU A 22 -4.29 3.92 -5.89
C GLU A 22 -5.62 3.48 -5.25
N THR A 23 -5.61 2.33 -4.60
CA THR A 23 -6.79 1.82 -3.89
C THR A 23 -7.22 2.79 -2.78
N TRP A 24 -6.27 3.31 -2.01
CA TRP A 24 -6.55 4.32 -0.99
C TRP A 24 -7.16 5.59 -1.58
N LEU A 25 -6.57 6.14 -2.65
CA LEU A 25 -7.09 7.34 -3.30
C LEU A 25 -8.51 7.14 -3.85
N MET A 26 -8.81 5.96 -4.37
CA MET A 26 -10.17 5.60 -4.78
C MET A 26 -11.15 5.53 -3.61
N GLU A 27 -10.72 5.00 -2.44
CA GLU A 27 -11.55 5.03 -1.22
C GLU A 27 -11.81 6.47 -0.75
N VAL A 28 -10.81 7.35 -0.78
CA VAL A 28 -10.99 8.78 -0.47
C VAL A 28 -11.95 9.43 -1.48
N LEU A 29 -11.81 9.16 -2.77
CA LEU A 29 -12.69 9.68 -3.81
C LEU A 29 -14.14 9.25 -3.58
N ARG A 30 -14.38 7.95 -3.28
CA ARG A 30 -15.72 7.42 -2.94
C ARG A 30 -16.32 8.12 -1.73
N LEU A 31 -15.50 8.40 -0.70
CA LEU A 31 -15.96 9.11 0.49
C LEU A 31 -16.28 10.57 0.19
N TRP A 32 -15.39 11.28 -0.50
CA TRP A 32 -15.56 12.70 -0.81
C TRP A 32 -16.68 12.98 -1.82
N SER A 33 -16.89 12.10 -2.80
CA SER A 33 -18.00 12.21 -3.74
C SER A 33 -19.37 12.15 -3.04
N LYS A 34 -19.46 11.37 -1.93
CA LYS A 34 -20.70 11.26 -1.12
C LYS A 34 -20.88 12.42 -0.14
N SER A 35 -19.79 12.89 0.46
CA SER A 35 -19.83 13.91 1.51
C SER A 35 -19.78 15.35 0.98
N GLY A 36 -19.32 15.55 -0.26
CA GLY A 36 -19.14 16.88 -0.85
C GLY A 36 -18.00 17.70 -0.24
N VAL A 37 -17.14 17.13 0.59
CA VAL A 37 -16.04 17.79 1.30
C VAL A 37 -14.99 18.33 0.31
N GLY A 38 -14.66 17.56 -0.72
CA GLY A 38 -13.64 17.92 -1.70
C GLY A 38 -13.88 17.30 -3.06
N LYS A 39 -13.09 17.73 -4.03
CA LYS A 39 -13.03 17.18 -5.39
C LYS A 39 -11.61 16.71 -5.67
N ILE A 40 -11.48 15.54 -6.24
CA ILE A 40 -10.22 14.93 -6.62
C ILE A 40 -10.22 14.74 -8.12
N ASP A 41 -9.14 15.22 -8.77
CA ASP A 41 -8.81 14.88 -10.15
C ASP A 41 -7.48 14.13 -10.17
N PHE A 42 -7.20 13.39 -11.24
CA PHE A 42 -6.00 12.59 -11.38
C PHE A 42 -5.19 12.98 -12.61
N LEU A 43 -3.86 12.93 -12.46
CA LEU A 43 -2.90 12.98 -13.56
C LEU A 43 -2.05 11.70 -13.55
N ALA A 44 -2.23 10.85 -14.56
CA ALA A 44 -1.46 9.63 -14.76
C ALA A 44 -0.17 9.91 -15.52
N THR A 45 0.99 9.75 -14.87
CA THR A 45 2.32 10.07 -15.44
C THR A 45 2.89 8.97 -16.34
N SER A 46 2.35 7.75 -16.29
CA SER A 46 2.64 6.71 -17.30
C SER A 46 2.12 7.07 -18.69
N GLY A 47 1.11 7.95 -18.76
CA GLY A 47 0.40 8.28 -19.99
C GLY A 47 -0.56 7.18 -20.46
N ASN A 48 -0.83 6.16 -19.64
CA ASN A 48 -1.68 5.03 -19.99
C ASN A 48 -2.91 4.94 -19.07
N PRO A 49 -4.07 4.48 -19.60
CA PRO A 49 -5.24 4.22 -18.78
C PRO A 49 -4.99 3.16 -17.70
N GLY A 50 -5.62 3.34 -16.54
CA GLY A 50 -5.65 2.41 -15.42
C GLY A 50 -7.03 1.75 -15.25
N ILE A 51 -7.07 0.70 -14.42
CA ILE A 51 -8.30 -0.08 -14.21
C ILE A 51 -9.39 0.70 -13.45
N PHE A 52 -9.01 1.72 -12.66
CA PHE A 52 -9.95 2.54 -11.89
C PHE A 52 -10.37 3.83 -12.62
N ASP A 53 -9.89 4.08 -13.83
CA ASP A 53 -10.17 5.33 -14.55
C ASP A 53 -11.67 5.57 -14.79
N GLU A 54 -12.37 4.51 -15.19
CA GLU A 54 -13.81 4.60 -15.46
C GLU A 54 -14.60 4.85 -14.18
N GLU A 55 -14.27 4.15 -13.10
CA GLU A 55 -14.91 4.38 -11.80
C GLU A 55 -14.62 5.81 -11.30
N ALA A 56 -13.38 6.29 -11.45
CA ALA A 56 -13.01 7.64 -11.04
C ALA A 56 -13.85 8.69 -11.78
N ARG A 57 -14.06 8.53 -13.10
CA ARG A 57 -14.92 9.42 -13.89
C ARG A 57 -16.39 9.36 -13.47
N GLN A 58 -16.90 8.15 -13.19
CA GLN A 58 -18.28 7.97 -12.69
C GLN A 58 -18.50 8.65 -11.33
N LEU A 59 -17.44 8.74 -10.50
CA LEU A 59 -17.44 9.47 -9.23
C LEU A 59 -17.21 10.98 -9.40
N GLY A 60 -17.10 11.48 -10.64
CA GLY A 60 -16.97 12.90 -10.96
C GLY A 60 -15.54 13.44 -11.03
N ALA A 61 -14.51 12.57 -11.00
CA ALA A 61 -13.12 12.97 -11.17
C ALA A 61 -12.76 13.16 -12.66
N ARG A 62 -11.92 14.15 -12.97
CA ARG A 62 -11.20 14.22 -14.25
C ARG A 62 -9.96 13.32 -14.15
N VAL A 63 -9.74 12.48 -15.16
CA VAL A 63 -8.51 11.68 -15.31
C VAL A 63 -7.78 12.16 -16.55
N ALA A 64 -6.64 12.83 -16.33
CA ALA A 64 -5.74 13.33 -17.36
C ALA A 64 -4.50 12.41 -17.47
N TYR A 65 -3.86 12.46 -18.63
CA TYR A 65 -2.64 11.67 -18.89
C TYR A 65 -1.56 12.61 -19.42
N ALA A 66 -0.37 12.54 -18.81
CA ALA A 66 0.81 13.25 -19.28
C ALA A 66 2.02 12.35 -19.07
N ARG A 67 2.58 11.81 -20.14
CA ARG A 67 3.69 10.85 -20.05
C ARG A 67 4.95 11.52 -19.55
N TYR A 68 5.41 11.10 -18.35
CA TYR A 68 6.69 11.52 -17.80
C TYR A 68 7.82 10.59 -18.25
N GLY A 69 8.96 11.16 -18.64
CA GLY A 69 10.14 10.39 -19.04
C GLY A 69 11.14 11.26 -19.82
N ARG A 70 12.40 10.83 -19.90
CA ARG A 70 13.49 11.60 -20.50
C ARG A 70 13.19 12.12 -21.91
N ALA A 71 12.48 11.34 -22.71
CA ALA A 71 12.08 11.72 -24.07
C ALA A 71 10.87 12.68 -24.12
N HIS A 72 10.15 12.86 -23.00
CA HIS A 72 8.87 13.56 -22.96
C HIS A 72 8.85 14.78 -22.02
N LEU A 73 10.01 15.22 -21.47
CA LEU A 73 10.06 16.26 -20.44
C LEU A 73 9.36 17.58 -20.83
N ARG A 74 9.58 18.04 -22.07
CA ARG A 74 8.95 19.28 -22.57
C ARG A 74 7.44 19.14 -22.71
N GLN A 75 7.00 18.03 -23.29
CA GLN A 75 5.59 17.73 -23.48
C GLN A 75 4.90 17.59 -22.11
N PHE A 76 5.49 16.81 -21.20
CA PHE A 76 4.97 16.67 -19.84
C PHE A 76 4.83 18.02 -19.14
N ALA A 77 5.85 18.90 -19.23
CA ALA A 77 5.80 20.21 -18.59
C ALA A 77 4.67 21.08 -19.16
N GLN A 78 4.40 21.00 -20.47
CA GLN A 78 3.28 21.74 -21.12
C GLN A 78 1.93 21.19 -20.66
N GLU A 79 1.73 19.88 -20.76
CA GLU A 79 0.49 19.19 -20.37
C GLU A 79 0.20 19.36 -18.87
N PHE A 80 1.21 19.20 -18.01
CA PHE A 80 1.06 19.37 -16.57
C PHE A 80 0.65 20.80 -16.19
N ARG A 81 1.31 21.83 -16.76
CA ARG A 81 0.92 23.24 -16.56
C ARG A 81 -0.49 23.53 -17.06
N GLN A 82 -0.87 22.95 -18.20
CA GLN A 82 -2.22 23.07 -18.73
C GLN A 82 -3.26 22.50 -17.77
N VAL A 83 -3.05 21.26 -17.29
CA VAL A 83 -3.93 20.60 -16.31
C VAL A 83 -4.05 21.44 -15.03
N LEU A 84 -2.94 21.96 -14.53
CA LEU A 84 -2.94 22.79 -13.32
C LEU A 84 -3.74 24.09 -13.51
N ARG A 85 -3.58 24.79 -14.64
CA ARG A 85 -4.29 26.05 -14.93
C ARG A 85 -5.78 25.83 -15.16
N GLU A 86 -6.15 24.83 -15.97
CA GLU A 86 -7.55 24.50 -16.25
C GLU A 86 -8.29 24.01 -15.00
N GLY A 87 -7.57 23.34 -14.12
CA GLY A 87 -8.17 22.74 -12.94
C GLY A 87 -8.40 23.73 -11.80
N GLU A 88 -7.63 24.82 -11.72
CA GLU A 88 -7.70 25.79 -10.60
C GLU A 88 -7.66 25.12 -9.22
N TYR A 89 -6.67 24.22 -9.03
CA TYR A 89 -6.55 23.40 -7.83
C TYR A 89 -6.10 24.19 -6.60
N ASP A 90 -6.62 23.84 -5.44
CA ASP A 90 -6.15 24.35 -4.15
C ASP A 90 -4.85 23.64 -3.73
N ALA A 91 -4.69 22.36 -4.13
CA ALA A 91 -3.51 21.54 -3.83
C ALA A 91 -3.13 20.65 -5.01
N VAL A 92 -1.83 20.36 -5.13
CA VAL A 92 -1.29 19.25 -5.92
C VAL A 92 -0.63 18.28 -4.96
N HIS A 93 -0.98 17.00 -5.05
CA HIS A 93 -0.44 15.92 -4.24
C HIS A 93 0.21 14.90 -5.15
N ASP A 94 1.53 14.80 -5.08
CA ASP A 94 2.35 13.99 -5.98
C ASP A 94 2.90 12.77 -5.23
N HIS A 95 2.65 11.58 -5.77
CA HIS A 95 2.96 10.28 -5.18
C HIS A 95 4.23 9.62 -5.78
N GLN A 96 5.11 10.42 -6.37
CA GLN A 96 6.26 9.92 -7.13
C GLN A 96 7.60 10.11 -6.40
N ASP A 97 7.59 10.01 -5.07
CA ASP A 97 8.79 10.11 -4.24
C ASP A 97 9.64 11.36 -4.60
N TYR A 98 10.96 11.23 -4.84
CA TYR A 98 11.82 12.35 -5.24
C TYR A 98 11.53 12.90 -6.64
N THR A 99 10.84 12.16 -7.50
CA THR A 99 10.43 12.63 -8.82
C THR A 99 9.45 13.79 -8.72
N SER A 100 8.66 13.85 -7.65
CA SER A 100 7.76 14.97 -7.34
C SER A 100 8.46 16.33 -7.42
N GLY A 101 9.71 16.42 -6.99
CA GLY A 101 10.49 17.66 -7.07
C GLY A 101 10.68 18.15 -8.52
N TRP A 102 10.93 17.22 -9.45
CA TRP A 102 11.04 17.54 -10.86
C TRP A 102 9.69 17.93 -11.46
N HIS A 103 8.60 17.28 -11.07
CA HIS A 103 7.25 17.66 -11.48
C HIS A 103 6.92 19.08 -11.02
N PHE A 104 7.21 19.43 -9.77
CA PHE A 104 7.00 20.78 -9.25
C PHE A 104 7.85 21.83 -9.99
N LEU A 105 9.11 21.52 -10.31
CA LEU A 105 9.94 22.41 -11.12
C LEU A 105 9.31 22.63 -12.52
N MET A 106 8.83 21.56 -13.16
CA MET A 106 8.16 21.64 -14.46
C MET A 106 6.81 22.34 -14.41
N GLY A 107 6.11 22.26 -13.29
CA GLY A 107 4.85 22.95 -13.03
C GLY A 107 5.00 24.42 -12.62
N ALA A 108 6.23 24.94 -12.47
CA ALA A 108 6.47 26.30 -12.01
C ALA A 108 5.68 27.34 -12.79
N GLY A 109 5.10 28.32 -12.08
CA GLY A 109 4.21 29.34 -12.62
C GLY A 109 2.73 28.90 -12.78
N ALA A 110 2.39 27.62 -12.52
CA ALA A 110 1.02 27.12 -12.51
C ALA A 110 0.69 26.33 -11.22
N LEU A 111 1.65 26.10 -10.34
CA LEU A 111 1.48 25.32 -9.12
C LEU A 111 0.53 26.00 -8.13
N PRO A 112 -0.35 25.23 -7.47
CA PRO A 112 -1.19 25.73 -6.39
C PRO A 112 -0.36 26.07 -5.13
N ALA A 113 -1.03 26.72 -4.18
CA ALA A 113 -0.40 27.13 -2.92
C ALA A 113 0.06 25.93 -2.08
N VAL A 114 -0.71 24.82 -2.06
CA VAL A 114 -0.35 23.58 -1.35
C VAL A 114 0.27 22.58 -2.33
N ARG A 115 1.47 22.14 -2.02
CA ARG A 115 2.25 21.18 -2.82
C ARG A 115 2.75 20.08 -1.91
N VAL A 116 2.20 18.88 -2.10
CA VAL A 116 2.46 17.71 -1.27
C VAL A 116 3.28 16.69 -2.06
N THR A 117 4.40 16.27 -1.53
CA THR A 117 5.11 15.07 -1.96
C THR A 117 4.78 13.94 -1.00
N HIS A 118 4.35 12.79 -1.49
CA HIS A 118 4.06 11.61 -0.69
C HIS A 118 4.96 10.44 -1.05
N VAL A 119 5.71 9.96 -0.07
CA VAL A 119 6.64 8.85 -0.23
C VAL A 119 5.93 7.55 0.17
N HIS A 120 5.84 6.62 -0.78
CA HIS A 120 5.14 5.34 -0.61
C HIS A 120 6.06 4.12 -0.65
N ASN A 121 7.12 4.21 -1.47
CA ASN A 121 7.96 3.05 -1.75
C ASN A 121 8.96 2.77 -0.64
N PRO A 122 9.19 1.49 -0.28
CA PRO A 122 10.32 1.14 0.57
C PRO A 122 11.64 1.63 -0.03
N TRP A 123 12.58 2.04 0.82
CA TRP A 123 13.86 2.61 0.36
C TRP A 123 14.64 1.69 -0.59
N LEU A 124 14.72 0.38 -0.31
CA LEU A 124 15.42 -0.56 -1.22
C LEU A 124 14.71 -0.70 -2.57
N HIS A 125 13.37 -0.56 -2.61
CA HIS A 125 12.66 -0.52 -3.88
C HIS A 125 13.08 0.70 -4.69
N PHE A 126 13.19 1.86 -4.05
CA PHE A 126 13.68 3.08 -4.67
C PHE A 126 15.13 2.89 -5.17
N GLU A 127 16.04 2.38 -4.34
CA GLU A 127 17.43 2.11 -4.74
C GLU A 127 17.53 1.13 -5.89
N ALA A 128 16.76 0.05 -5.86
CA ALA A 128 16.80 -0.99 -6.88
C ALA A 128 16.29 -0.53 -8.26
N ASN A 129 15.33 0.39 -8.29
CA ASN A 129 14.65 0.78 -9.52
C ASN A 129 15.01 2.19 -10.00
N TYR A 130 15.31 3.12 -9.10
CA TYR A 130 15.47 4.55 -9.41
C TYR A 130 16.85 5.11 -9.12
N ALA A 131 17.68 4.46 -8.30
CA ALA A 131 19.03 4.91 -7.94
C ALA A 131 20.15 4.05 -8.56
N THR A 132 19.88 3.29 -9.61
CA THR A 132 20.84 2.43 -10.30
C THR A 132 21.75 3.26 -11.23
N GLY A 133 23.02 3.40 -10.84
CA GLY A 133 24.03 4.12 -11.61
C GLY A 133 24.15 5.61 -11.28
N PRO A 134 25.28 6.25 -11.67
CA PRO A 134 25.67 7.58 -11.20
C PRO A 134 24.67 8.68 -11.64
N LEU A 135 24.20 8.64 -12.87
CA LEU A 135 23.27 9.65 -13.39
C LEU A 135 21.90 9.60 -12.68
N ARG A 136 21.38 8.40 -12.40
CA ARG A 136 20.13 8.25 -11.66
C ARG A 136 20.28 8.69 -10.21
N ARG A 137 21.43 8.44 -9.58
CA ARG A 137 21.73 8.94 -8.22
C ARG A 137 21.76 10.47 -8.20
N LEU A 138 22.43 11.11 -9.16
CA LEU A 138 22.43 12.57 -9.26
C LEU A 138 21.03 13.15 -9.46
N THR A 139 20.23 12.58 -10.35
CA THR A 139 18.84 13.03 -10.57
C THR A 139 17.98 12.82 -9.32
N SER A 140 18.21 11.76 -8.55
CA SER A 140 17.50 11.53 -7.27
C SER A 140 17.90 12.53 -6.20
N ILE A 141 19.20 12.84 -6.05
CA ILE A 141 19.70 13.86 -5.12
C ILE A 141 19.12 15.24 -5.48
N ALA A 142 19.17 15.61 -6.76
CA ALA A 142 18.58 16.86 -7.23
C ALA A 142 17.05 16.87 -7.00
N GLY A 143 16.36 15.78 -7.25
CA GLY A 143 14.93 15.63 -6.97
C GLY A 143 14.60 15.84 -5.48
N LYS A 144 15.40 15.26 -4.56
CA LYS A 144 15.27 15.50 -3.12
C LYS A 144 15.41 16.97 -2.77
N HIS A 145 16.44 17.64 -3.31
CA HIS A 145 16.64 19.08 -3.10
C HIS A 145 15.45 19.89 -3.62
N LEU A 146 14.95 19.56 -4.80
CA LEU A 146 13.76 20.22 -5.35
C LEU A 146 12.51 20.00 -4.47
N VAL A 147 12.30 18.81 -3.93
CA VAL A 147 11.23 18.55 -2.95
C VAL A 147 11.40 19.43 -1.74
N GLN A 148 12.59 19.52 -1.16
CA GLN A 148 12.87 20.35 0.03
C GLN A 148 12.57 21.85 -0.17
N HIS A 149 12.70 22.35 -1.41
CA HIS A 149 12.49 23.78 -1.71
C HIS A 149 11.11 24.09 -2.31
N LEU A 150 10.52 23.17 -3.05
CA LEU A 150 9.27 23.40 -3.79
C LEU A 150 8.04 22.81 -3.12
N ALA A 151 8.16 21.72 -2.37
CA ALA A 151 7.03 21.17 -1.62
C ALA A 151 6.70 22.06 -0.42
N THR A 152 5.42 22.12 -0.06
CA THR A 152 4.96 22.72 1.21
C THR A 152 4.83 21.66 2.29
N HIS A 153 4.58 20.43 1.88
CA HIS A 153 4.44 19.26 2.75
C HIS A 153 5.17 18.07 2.12
N VAL A 154 5.83 17.30 2.98
CA VAL A 154 6.36 15.98 2.66
C VAL A 154 5.66 14.97 3.55
N CYS A 155 4.88 14.09 2.94
CA CYS A 155 4.18 13.03 3.63
C CYS A 155 4.87 11.69 3.35
N GLY A 156 4.79 10.75 4.29
CA GLY A 156 5.21 9.37 4.10
C GLY A 156 4.17 8.42 4.65
N THR A 157 4.09 7.22 4.09
CA THR A 157 3.18 6.19 4.58
C THR A 157 3.51 5.72 6.00
N SER A 158 4.75 5.98 6.46
CA SER A 158 5.21 5.74 7.84
C SER A 158 6.31 6.73 8.20
N GLU A 159 6.55 6.95 9.49
CA GLU A 159 7.69 7.76 9.96
C GLU A 159 9.03 7.12 9.60
N GLU A 160 9.09 5.79 9.63
CA GLU A 160 10.28 5.03 9.24
C GLU A 160 10.66 5.29 7.79
N ILE A 161 9.69 5.35 6.88
CA ILE A 161 9.95 5.66 5.47
C ILE A 161 10.48 7.08 5.31
N LEU A 162 9.89 8.05 5.99
CA LEU A 162 10.36 9.44 5.96
C LEU A 162 11.83 9.53 6.40
N ARG A 163 12.21 8.88 7.51
CA ARG A 163 13.59 8.85 7.99
C ARG A 163 14.55 8.22 6.97
N ARG A 164 14.18 7.10 6.35
CA ARG A 164 14.98 6.43 5.30
C ARG A 164 15.17 7.29 4.06
N TYR A 165 14.18 8.10 3.69
CA TYR A 165 14.29 9.09 2.63
C TYR A 165 15.01 10.38 3.08
N GLY A 166 15.43 10.46 4.35
CA GLY A 166 16.14 11.58 4.93
C GLY A 166 15.27 12.82 5.10
N PHE A 167 14.00 12.62 5.42
CA PHE A 167 13.08 13.62 5.90
C PHE A 167 12.82 13.37 7.39
N GLU A 168 13.16 14.32 8.24
CA GLU A 168 12.90 14.21 9.67
C GLU A 168 11.47 14.67 9.99
N PRO A 169 10.62 13.83 10.60
CA PRO A 169 9.32 14.26 11.09
C PRO A 169 9.46 15.34 12.15
N MET A 170 8.49 16.24 12.23
CA MET A 170 8.28 17.18 13.33
C MET A 170 9.20 18.40 13.42
N ARG A 171 9.86 18.85 12.38
CA ARG A 171 10.41 20.20 12.41
C ARG A 171 9.38 21.19 11.88
N ALA A 172 9.13 22.26 12.65
CA ALA A 172 8.31 23.41 12.26
C ALA A 172 8.93 24.22 11.09
N THR A 173 9.84 23.59 10.35
CA THR A 173 10.55 24.15 9.21
C THR A 173 9.84 23.78 7.91
N HIS A 174 10.00 24.60 6.91
CA HIS A 174 9.51 24.32 5.57
C HIS A 174 10.42 23.31 4.85
N PRO A 175 9.92 22.27 4.20
CA PRO A 175 8.52 21.80 4.16
C PRO A 175 8.07 21.15 5.48
N ARG A 176 6.74 21.11 5.73
CA ARG A 176 6.19 20.36 6.86
C ARG A 176 6.29 18.86 6.57
N VAL A 177 6.83 18.11 7.52
CA VAL A 177 7.05 16.65 7.36
C VAL A 177 6.17 15.90 8.35
N SER A 178 5.36 14.95 7.87
CA SER A 178 4.49 14.13 8.71
C SER A 178 4.17 12.78 8.08
N ALA A 179 3.95 11.75 8.90
CA ALA A 179 3.33 10.53 8.42
C ALA A 179 1.85 10.80 8.05
N LEU A 180 1.43 10.23 6.93
CA LEU A 180 0.07 10.27 6.42
C LEU A 180 -0.30 8.88 5.95
N HIS A 181 -1.08 8.19 6.77
CA HIS A 181 -1.36 6.78 6.53
C HIS A 181 -2.49 6.59 5.51
N CYS A 182 -2.29 5.65 4.61
CA CYS A 182 -3.34 5.19 3.71
C CYS A 182 -4.46 4.52 4.51
N GLY A 183 -5.68 5.02 4.39
CA GLY A 183 -6.85 4.44 5.04
C GLY A 183 -7.63 3.53 4.10
N PHE A 184 -8.49 2.68 4.68
CA PHE A 184 -9.37 1.80 3.91
C PHE A 184 -10.76 1.68 4.56
N ASP A 185 -11.74 1.21 3.77
CA ASP A 185 -13.09 0.91 4.28
C ASP A 185 -13.08 -0.37 5.11
N ILE A 186 -13.20 -0.21 6.42
CA ILE A 186 -13.21 -1.29 7.40
C ILE A 186 -14.43 -2.20 7.21
N GLY A 187 -15.56 -1.67 6.71
CA GLY A 187 -16.79 -2.41 6.48
C GLY A 187 -16.62 -3.63 5.56
N ARG A 188 -15.58 -3.64 4.73
CA ARG A 188 -15.23 -4.77 3.88
C ARG A 188 -14.67 -5.97 4.65
N PHE A 189 -14.09 -5.74 5.83
CA PHE A 189 -13.36 -6.74 6.61
C PHE A 189 -14.14 -7.28 7.80
N ASN A 190 -15.16 -6.59 8.29
CA ASN A 190 -15.87 -6.91 9.53
C ASN A 190 -17.18 -7.68 9.32
N LYS A 191 -17.32 -8.44 8.22
CA LYS A 191 -18.44 -9.34 7.97
C LYS A 191 -18.23 -10.68 8.67
N GLY A 192 -19.28 -11.48 8.78
CA GLY A 192 -19.22 -12.79 9.41
C GLY A 192 -18.23 -13.74 8.74
N ARG A 193 -17.43 -14.43 9.57
CA ARG A 193 -16.36 -15.34 9.10
C ARG A 193 -16.90 -16.65 8.54
N GLU A 194 -17.92 -17.23 9.16
CA GLU A 194 -18.34 -18.63 8.94
C GLU A 194 -18.71 -18.93 7.49
N LEU A 195 -19.54 -18.05 6.88
CA LEU A 195 -19.94 -18.22 5.47
C LEU A 195 -18.77 -18.07 4.51
N ASP A 196 -17.87 -17.11 4.78
CA ASP A 196 -16.70 -16.90 3.95
C ASP A 196 -15.72 -18.07 4.07
N ARG A 197 -15.51 -18.61 5.28
CA ARG A 197 -14.66 -19.77 5.50
C ARG A 197 -15.19 -20.99 4.77
N ALA A 198 -16.46 -21.35 4.98
CA ALA A 198 -17.08 -22.47 4.30
C ALA A 198 -17.03 -22.34 2.76
N SER A 199 -17.19 -21.10 2.27
CA SER A 199 -17.10 -20.80 0.83
C SER A 199 -15.67 -20.97 0.30
N VAL A 200 -14.65 -20.51 1.03
CA VAL A 200 -13.23 -20.64 0.63
C VAL A 200 -12.79 -22.11 0.69
N LEU A 201 -13.12 -22.84 1.75
CA LEU A 201 -12.76 -24.26 1.85
C LEU A 201 -13.38 -25.07 0.69
N ARG A 202 -14.64 -24.80 0.33
CA ARG A 202 -15.30 -25.44 -0.84
C ARG A 202 -14.65 -25.05 -2.17
N GLU A 203 -14.28 -23.77 -2.35
CA GLU A 203 -13.62 -23.29 -3.57
C GLU A 203 -12.32 -24.05 -3.86
N PHE A 204 -11.57 -24.42 -2.82
CA PHE A 204 -10.30 -25.13 -2.95
C PHE A 204 -10.41 -26.63 -2.66
N CYS A 205 -11.62 -27.17 -2.45
CA CYS A 205 -11.88 -28.57 -2.10
C CYS A 205 -11.10 -29.02 -0.85
N TRP A 206 -11.06 -28.17 0.19
CA TRP A 206 -10.37 -28.46 1.45
C TRP A 206 -11.34 -28.92 2.54
N PRO A 207 -10.92 -29.86 3.41
CA PRO A 207 -11.70 -30.29 4.57
C PRO A 207 -11.99 -29.13 5.53
N GLU A 208 -13.07 -29.25 6.31
CA GLU A 208 -13.51 -28.22 7.27
C GLU A 208 -12.50 -27.96 8.39
N GLU A 209 -11.77 -29.00 8.80
CA GLU A 209 -10.70 -28.94 9.82
C GLU A 209 -9.41 -28.28 9.32
N SER A 210 -9.32 -27.92 8.03
CA SER A 210 -8.13 -27.29 7.46
C SER A 210 -7.80 -25.95 8.15
N GLN A 211 -6.54 -25.74 8.47
CA GLN A 211 -6.02 -24.47 8.96
C GLN A 211 -5.37 -23.71 7.82
N VAL A 212 -5.88 -22.52 7.52
CA VAL A 212 -5.53 -21.76 6.32
C VAL A 212 -4.57 -20.62 6.67
N ALA A 213 -3.32 -20.72 6.21
CA ALA A 213 -2.40 -19.60 6.16
C ALA A 213 -2.61 -18.83 4.85
N LEU A 214 -2.62 -17.51 4.92
CA LEU A 214 -2.81 -16.62 3.79
C LEU A 214 -1.59 -15.70 3.62
N PHE A 215 -1.08 -15.63 2.41
CA PHE A 215 -0.12 -14.62 1.99
C PHE A 215 -0.79 -13.68 0.97
N VAL A 216 -0.62 -12.38 1.15
CA VAL A 216 -1.13 -11.36 0.22
C VAL A 216 -0.02 -10.39 -0.14
N GLY A 217 0.31 -10.32 -1.43
CA GLY A 217 1.32 -9.39 -1.91
C GLY A 217 1.79 -9.71 -3.32
N ARG A 218 2.36 -8.71 -4.00
CA ARG A 218 2.99 -8.95 -5.30
C ARG A 218 4.11 -9.98 -5.14
N LEU A 219 4.16 -10.97 -6.03
CA LEU A 219 5.24 -11.96 -6.04
C LEU A 219 6.54 -11.31 -6.51
N ASP A 220 7.63 -11.67 -5.85
CA ASP A 220 8.93 -11.08 -6.11
C ASP A 220 9.48 -11.49 -7.47
N ARG A 221 10.18 -10.58 -8.13
CA ARG A 221 10.83 -10.87 -9.43
C ARG A 221 12.04 -11.79 -9.29
N SER A 222 12.69 -11.79 -8.12
CA SER A 222 13.74 -12.73 -7.74
C SER A 222 13.27 -13.55 -6.55
N LEU A 223 13.61 -14.84 -6.54
CA LEU A 223 13.36 -15.78 -5.44
C LEU A 223 14.59 -15.95 -4.52
N GLU A 224 15.72 -15.29 -4.83
CA GLU A 224 16.90 -15.28 -3.98
C GLU A 224 16.65 -14.45 -2.71
N PHE A 225 16.95 -15.00 -1.55
CA PHE A 225 16.60 -14.44 -0.24
C PHE A 225 17.10 -12.99 -0.08
N ASP A 226 18.35 -12.70 -0.38
CA ASP A 226 18.96 -11.37 -0.21
C ASP A 226 18.89 -10.48 -1.45
N HIS A 227 18.15 -10.90 -2.47
CA HIS A 227 18.08 -10.12 -3.70
C HIS A 227 17.25 -8.85 -3.51
N ARG A 228 17.72 -7.71 -4.07
CA ARG A 228 17.06 -6.39 -3.96
C ARG A 228 15.63 -6.33 -4.50
N GLN A 229 15.21 -7.31 -5.29
CA GLN A 229 13.85 -7.42 -5.84
C GLN A 229 13.01 -8.49 -5.12
N ASN A 230 13.49 -9.00 -3.99
CA ASN A 230 12.77 -9.93 -3.13
C ASN A 230 12.31 -9.20 -1.86
N HIS A 231 11.17 -8.51 -1.95
CA HIS A 231 10.63 -7.70 -0.85
C HIS A 231 9.61 -8.46 -0.01
N LYS A 232 8.82 -9.30 -0.65
CA LYS A 232 7.72 -10.03 0.00
C LYS A 232 8.14 -11.42 0.50
N ASN A 233 9.33 -11.89 0.10
CA ASN A 233 9.86 -13.21 0.44
C ASN A 233 8.92 -14.37 0.12
N SER A 234 8.32 -14.34 -1.07
CA SER A 234 7.36 -15.36 -1.52
C SER A 234 7.94 -16.79 -1.53
N TRP A 235 9.23 -16.92 -1.87
CA TRP A 235 9.94 -18.21 -1.81
C TRP A 235 10.17 -18.68 -0.37
N PHE A 236 10.60 -17.78 0.51
CA PHE A 236 10.76 -18.07 1.93
C PHE A 236 9.41 -18.51 2.54
N ALA A 237 8.33 -17.78 2.23
CA ALA A 237 6.99 -18.14 2.68
C ALA A 237 6.61 -19.57 2.30
N LEU A 238 6.86 -19.98 1.05
CA LEU A 238 6.58 -21.36 0.62
C LEU A 238 7.40 -22.41 1.37
N ASN A 239 8.68 -22.16 1.64
CA ASN A 239 9.53 -23.10 2.38
C ASN A 239 9.06 -23.26 3.83
N VAL A 240 8.72 -22.17 4.52
CA VAL A 240 8.18 -22.22 5.89
C VAL A 240 6.86 -22.99 5.92
N VAL A 241 5.96 -22.71 5.00
CA VAL A 241 4.66 -23.41 4.95
C VAL A 241 4.83 -24.89 4.58
N ARG A 242 5.79 -25.22 3.72
CA ARG A 242 6.11 -26.62 3.46
C ARG A 242 6.51 -27.36 4.74
N ALA A 243 7.42 -26.80 5.51
CA ALA A 243 7.84 -27.37 6.81
C ALA A 243 6.65 -27.48 7.78
N ALA A 244 5.79 -26.45 7.86
CA ALA A 244 4.59 -26.50 8.69
C ALA A 244 3.60 -27.61 8.24
N VAL A 245 3.44 -27.84 6.93
CA VAL A 245 2.60 -28.92 6.40
C VAL A 245 3.15 -30.31 6.70
N GLU A 246 4.48 -30.46 6.71
CA GLU A 246 5.15 -31.70 7.09
C GLU A 246 4.93 -32.00 8.59
N MET A 247 4.93 -30.98 9.45
CA MET A 247 4.66 -31.12 10.89
C MET A 247 3.17 -31.28 11.19
N GLN A 248 2.30 -30.59 10.46
CA GLN A 248 0.85 -30.60 10.67
C GLN A 248 0.09 -30.68 9.32
N PRO A 249 -0.33 -31.90 8.91
CA PRO A 249 -0.94 -32.14 7.60
C PRO A 249 -2.27 -31.42 7.32
N SER A 250 -2.94 -30.85 8.33
CA SER A 250 -4.15 -30.04 8.18
C SER A 250 -3.89 -28.62 7.66
N VAL A 251 -2.64 -28.17 7.65
CA VAL A 251 -2.26 -26.83 7.17
C VAL A 251 -2.49 -26.71 5.67
N ARG A 252 -3.09 -25.59 5.27
CA ARG A 252 -3.34 -25.17 3.88
C ARG A 252 -2.75 -23.78 3.68
N PHE A 253 -2.40 -23.46 2.43
CA PHE A 253 -1.82 -22.18 2.11
C PHE A 253 -2.42 -21.56 0.84
N LEU A 254 -2.83 -20.30 0.96
CA LEU A 254 -3.23 -19.46 -0.17
C LEU A 254 -2.20 -18.35 -0.35
N MET A 255 -1.66 -18.24 -1.57
CA MET A 255 -0.77 -17.15 -1.95
C MET A 255 -1.47 -16.31 -3.04
N ALA A 256 -1.93 -15.10 -2.64
CA ALA A 256 -2.60 -14.16 -3.51
C ALA A 256 -1.66 -13.01 -3.92
N GLY A 257 -1.59 -12.72 -5.22
CA GLY A 257 -0.84 -11.58 -5.72
C GLY A 257 -0.46 -11.65 -7.19
N ALA A 258 -0.05 -10.49 -7.72
CA ALA A 258 0.41 -10.36 -9.09
C ALA A 258 1.85 -10.88 -9.26
N GLY A 259 2.18 -11.37 -10.45
CA GLY A 259 3.52 -11.82 -10.82
C GLY A 259 3.50 -13.15 -11.56
N ASP A 260 3.15 -13.15 -12.86
CA ASP A 260 2.93 -14.39 -13.62
C ASP A 260 4.19 -15.27 -13.78
N ARG A 261 5.35 -14.64 -14.03
CA ARG A 261 6.60 -15.40 -14.16
C ARG A 261 7.01 -16.07 -12.85
N PRO A 262 7.17 -15.32 -11.72
CA PRO A 262 7.51 -15.95 -10.44
C PRO A 262 6.44 -16.91 -9.97
N ARG A 263 5.15 -16.66 -10.24
CA ARG A 263 4.07 -17.58 -9.91
C ARG A 263 4.26 -18.94 -10.55
N ARG A 264 4.52 -19.02 -11.86
CA ARG A 264 4.75 -20.30 -12.56
C ARG A 264 5.96 -21.06 -12.01
N GLU A 265 7.02 -20.35 -11.65
CA GLU A 265 8.19 -20.97 -11.02
C GLU A 265 7.86 -21.56 -9.65
N LEU A 266 7.13 -20.83 -8.81
CA LEU A 266 6.69 -21.29 -7.49
C LEU A 266 5.70 -22.47 -7.60
N GLU A 267 4.74 -22.40 -8.53
CA GLU A 267 3.80 -23.50 -8.83
C GLU A 267 4.53 -24.80 -9.22
N SER A 268 5.55 -24.71 -10.09
CA SER A 268 6.38 -25.85 -10.47
C SER A 268 7.11 -26.48 -9.28
N ARG A 269 7.52 -25.67 -8.29
CA ARG A 269 8.15 -26.18 -7.06
C ARG A 269 7.15 -26.88 -6.15
N VAL A 270 5.96 -26.30 -5.98
CA VAL A 270 4.86 -26.89 -5.22
C VAL A 270 4.44 -28.25 -5.82
N GLU A 271 4.41 -28.33 -7.14
CA GLU A 271 4.09 -29.59 -7.85
C GLU A 271 5.15 -30.66 -7.62
N ARG A 272 6.44 -30.31 -7.72
CA ARG A 272 7.55 -31.23 -7.41
C ARG A 272 7.56 -31.75 -5.97
N TRP A 273 7.02 -30.99 -5.03
CA TRP A 273 6.84 -31.41 -3.64
C TRP A 273 5.61 -32.30 -3.42
N GLY A 274 4.73 -32.45 -4.43
CA GLY A 274 3.46 -33.16 -4.28
C GLY A 274 2.45 -32.44 -3.38
N LEU A 275 2.58 -31.13 -3.21
CA LEU A 275 1.76 -30.34 -2.28
C LEU A 275 0.71 -29.47 -2.98
N LYS A 276 0.44 -29.71 -4.25
CA LYS A 276 -0.50 -28.90 -5.05
C LYS A 276 -1.92 -28.81 -4.43
N ASP A 277 -2.34 -29.86 -3.71
CA ASP A 277 -3.64 -29.88 -3.05
C ASP A 277 -3.69 -29.08 -1.76
N LYS A 278 -2.55 -28.76 -1.17
CA LYS A 278 -2.42 -28.03 0.09
C LYS A 278 -1.97 -26.57 -0.09
N LEU A 279 -1.13 -26.29 -1.08
CA LEU A 279 -0.56 -24.98 -1.37
C LEU A 279 -1.08 -24.47 -2.72
N ARG A 280 -1.80 -23.35 -2.71
CA ARG A 280 -2.42 -22.75 -3.91
C ARG A 280 -1.90 -21.33 -4.14
N LEU A 281 -1.35 -21.10 -5.33
CA LEU A 281 -1.01 -19.77 -5.82
C LEU A 281 -2.19 -19.29 -6.67
N ILE A 282 -2.95 -18.34 -6.16
CA ILE A 282 -4.29 -17.99 -6.69
C ILE A 282 -4.31 -16.72 -7.55
N GLY A 283 -3.12 -16.13 -7.82
CA GLY A 283 -3.00 -14.94 -8.64
C GLY A 283 -3.61 -13.70 -7.99
N VAL A 284 -3.99 -12.72 -8.81
CA VAL A 284 -4.66 -11.50 -8.34
C VAL A 284 -6.09 -11.82 -7.92
N ARG A 285 -6.49 -11.32 -6.75
CA ARG A 285 -7.83 -11.51 -6.18
C ARG A 285 -8.44 -10.16 -5.81
N MET A 286 -9.71 -9.97 -6.17
CA MET A 286 -10.49 -8.78 -5.78
C MET A 286 -11.20 -8.97 -4.43
N ASP A 287 -11.32 -10.18 -3.95
CA ASP A 287 -11.99 -10.59 -2.73
C ASP A 287 -11.03 -10.87 -1.56
N VAL A 288 -9.92 -10.14 -1.48
CA VAL A 288 -8.90 -10.31 -0.42
C VAL A 288 -9.51 -10.22 0.97
N ALA A 289 -10.46 -9.32 1.20
CA ALA A 289 -11.17 -9.21 2.47
C ALA A 289 -11.92 -10.50 2.86
N ARG A 290 -12.54 -11.19 1.88
CA ARG A 290 -13.17 -12.51 2.07
C ARG A 290 -12.12 -13.57 2.45
N LEU A 291 -10.99 -13.59 1.74
CA LEU A 291 -9.89 -14.52 2.04
C LEU A 291 -9.33 -14.28 3.45
N MET A 292 -9.15 -13.03 3.88
CA MET A 292 -8.67 -12.68 5.22
C MET A 292 -9.67 -13.10 6.32
N ARG A 293 -10.96 -12.95 6.08
CA ARG A 293 -11.96 -13.44 7.05
C ARG A 293 -11.98 -14.97 7.13
N ALA A 294 -11.76 -15.66 6.02
CA ALA A 294 -11.75 -17.12 5.96
C ALA A 294 -10.49 -17.77 6.54
N ALA A 295 -9.33 -17.16 6.36
CA ALA A 295 -8.02 -17.68 6.77
C ALA A 295 -7.85 -17.70 8.30
N ASP A 296 -6.84 -18.38 8.83
CA ASP A 296 -6.52 -18.49 10.25
C ASP A 296 -5.29 -17.67 10.65
N VAL A 297 -4.41 -17.34 9.70
CA VAL A 297 -3.27 -16.44 9.88
C VAL A 297 -2.94 -15.71 8.58
N LEU A 298 -2.58 -14.43 8.68
CA LEU A 298 -1.82 -13.76 7.63
C LEU A 298 -0.33 -14.05 7.85
N PHE A 299 0.33 -14.70 6.90
CA PHE A 299 1.76 -14.93 6.91
C PHE A 299 2.46 -13.88 6.07
N PHE A 300 3.25 -13.01 6.72
CA PHE A 300 3.77 -11.78 6.14
C PHE A 300 5.29 -11.61 6.37
N PRO A 301 6.15 -12.49 5.79
CA PRO A 301 7.59 -12.50 6.00
C PRO A 301 8.33 -11.49 5.10
N SER A 302 7.78 -10.30 4.87
CA SER A 302 8.39 -9.28 4.03
C SER A 302 9.74 -8.84 4.56
N SER A 303 10.72 -8.66 3.66
CA SER A 303 12.04 -8.10 4.02
C SER A 303 12.01 -6.57 4.10
N GLN A 304 11.02 -5.94 3.46
CA GLN A 304 10.78 -4.50 3.51
C GLN A 304 9.34 -4.13 3.18
N GLU A 305 8.85 -3.13 3.88
CA GLU A 305 7.56 -2.51 3.63
C GLU A 305 7.63 -0.99 3.79
N GLY A 306 6.74 -0.29 3.08
CA GLY A 306 6.49 1.12 3.36
C GLY A 306 5.76 1.32 4.69
N LEU A 307 4.73 0.52 4.91
CA LEU A 307 4.00 0.41 6.17
C LEU A 307 3.58 -1.04 6.45
N GLY A 308 3.11 -1.78 5.44
CA GLY A 308 2.54 -3.10 5.60
C GLY A 308 1.02 -3.05 5.76
N MET A 309 0.32 -2.30 4.92
CA MET A 309 -1.14 -2.13 4.96
C MET A 309 -1.90 -3.46 5.06
N VAL A 310 -1.41 -4.51 4.40
CA VAL A 310 -2.03 -5.85 4.44
C VAL A 310 -2.10 -6.41 5.87
N ALA A 311 -1.15 -6.07 6.75
CA ALA A 311 -1.19 -6.46 8.16
C ALA A 311 -2.26 -5.68 8.94
N VAL A 312 -2.52 -4.42 8.60
CA VAL A 312 -3.62 -3.62 9.20
C VAL A 312 -4.97 -4.16 8.73
N GLU A 313 -5.10 -4.48 7.44
CA GLU A 313 -6.28 -5.10 6.85
C GLU A 313 -6.61 -6.46 7.50
N ALA A 314 -5.59 -7.29 7.77
CA ALA A 314 -5.74 -8.54 8.49
C ALA A 314 -6.29 -8.31 9.91
N GLN A 315 -5.73 -7.36 10.65
CA GLN A 315 -6.22 -7.01 11.99
C GLN A 315 -7.68 -6.50 11.95
N ALA A 316 -8.08 -5.78 10.89
CA ALA A 316 -9.47 -5.38 10.67
C ALA A 316 -10.41 -6.59 10.45
N ALA A 317 -9.89 -7.67 9.84
CA ALA A 317 -10.59 -8.94 9.69
C ALA A 317 -10.47 -9.84 10.94
N CYS A 318 -9.95 -9.36 12.06
CA CYS A 318 -9.59 -10.13 13.26
C CYS A 318 -8.65 -11.31 12.95
N LEU A 319 -7.87 -11.23 11.89
CA LEU A 319 -6.96 -12.27 11.44
C LEU A 319 -5.60 -12.08 12.14
N PRO A 320 -5.12 -13.07 12.92
CA PRO A 320 -3.77 -13.05 13.45
C PRO A 320 -2.72 -12.88 12.35
N VAL A 321 -1.64 -12.19 12.66
CA VAL A 321 -0.54 -11.90 11.74
C VAL A 321 0.75 -12.49 12.28
N LEU A 322 1.46 -13.26 11.46
CA LEU A 322 2.86 -13.61 11.68
C LEU A 322 3.70 -12.85 10.65
N ALA A 323 4.45 -11.87 11.10
CA ALA A 323 5.25 -11.00 10.25
C ALA A 323 6.75 -11.13 10.51
N SER A 324 7.56 -10.52 9.64
CA SER A 324 8.97 -10.29 9.94
C SER A 324 9.15 -9.02 10.78
N THR A 325 10.25 -8.95 11.54
CA THR A 325 10.65 -7.73 12.27
C THR A 325 11.07 -6.57 11.35
N ALA A 326 11.19 -6.83 10.04
CA ALA A 326 11.48 -5.80 9.04
C ALA A 326 10.24 -4.99 8.62
N VAL A 327 9.04 -5.44 8.99
CA VAL A 327 7.79 -4.71 8.78
C VAL A 327 7.68 -3.59 9.83
N PRO A 328 7.36 -2.33 9.43
CA PRO A 328 7.23 -1.23 10.37
C PRO A 328 6.19 -1.49 11.47
N ARG A 329 6.57 -1.27 12.72
CA ARG A 329 5.66 -1.48 13.88
C ARG A 329 4.44 -0.56 13.87
N GLU A 330 4.47 0.50 13.10
CA GLU A 330 3.33 1.41 12.91
C GLU A 330 2.07 0.71 12.36
N CYS A 331 2.22 -0.44 11.69
CA CYS A 331 1.08 -1.26 11.26
C CYS A 331 0.40 -2.04 12.39
N VAL A 332 0.97 -2.06 13.60
CA VAL A 332 0.42 -2.83 14.74
C VAL A 332 -0.60 -1.98 15.47
N VAL A 333 -1.87 -2.21 15.20
CA VAL A 333 -3.00 -1.54 15.86
C VAL A 333 -3.56 -2.39 17.00
N ILE A 334 -3.54 -3.71 16.83
CA ILE A 334 -4.04 -4.70 17.79
C ILE A 334 -2.88 -5.65 18.13
N PRO A 335 -2.10 -5.37 19.20
CA PRO A 335 -0.92 -6.15 19.54
C PRO A 335 -1.18 -7.64 19.75
N GLU A 336 -2.36 -8.01 20.26
CA GLU A 336 -2.76 -9.39 20.52
C GLU A 336 -2.87 -10.23 19.23
N LEU A 337 -3.08 -9.57 18.09
CA LEU A 337 -3.14 -10.21 16.77
C LEU A 337 -1.80 -10.18 16.02
N TYR A 338 -0.71 -9.71 16.62
CA TYR A 338 0.53 -9.51 15.87
C TYR A 338 1.72 -10.18 16.53
N ASP A 339 2.33 -11.13 15.83
CA ASP A 339 3.60 -11.75 16.17
C ASP A 339 4.65 -11.42 15.10
N ALA A 340 5.89 -11.24 15.49
CA ALA A 340 6.98 -10.97 14.55
C ALA A 340 8.25 -11.74 14.92
N LEU A 341 8.95 -12.22 13.88
CA LEU A 341 10.23 -12.91 14.01
C LEU A 341 11.28 -12.27 13.09
N PRO A 342 12.57 -12.28 13.48
CA PRO A 342 13.66 -11.93 12.58
C PRO A 342 13.72 -12.90 11.39
N LEU A 343 14.01 -12.38 10.19
CA LEU A 343 14.19 -13.23 9.01
C LEU A 343 15.46 -14.14 9.10
N SER A 344 16.37 -13.83 10.03
CA SER A 344 17.54 -14.65 10.32
C SER A 344 17.23 -15.94 11.10
N GLU A 345 16.00 -16.07 11.63
CA GLU A 345 15.62 -17.33 12.31
C GLU A 345 15.47 -18.47 11.29
N PRO A 346 15.83 -19.71 11.70
CA PRO A 346 15.65 -20.91 10.88
C PRO A 346 14.19 -21.12 10.42
N ILE A 347 14.03 -21.81 9.28
CA ILE A 347 12.71 -22.14 8.72
C ILE A 347 11.85 -22.92 9.72
N GLU A 348 12.45 -23.81 10.51
CA GLU A 348 11.77 -24.63 11.50
C GLU A 348 11.18 -23.77 12.63
N ILE A 349 11.89 -22.74 13.09
CA ILE A 349 11.40 -21.78 14.09
C ILE A 349 10.23 -20.97 13.55
N TRP A 350 10.30 -20.57 12.27
CA TRP A 350 9.18 -19.90 11.59
C TRP A 350 7.96 -20.83 11.39
N ALA A 351 8.20 -22.13 11.09
CA ALA A 351 7.13 -23.12 10.96
C ALA A 351 6.43 -23.35 12.30
N ASP A 352 7.18 -23.53 13.39
CA ASP A 352 6.64 -23.63 14.75
C ASP A 352 5.83 -22.39 15.15
N ALA A 353 6.35 -21.20 14.85
CA ALA A 353 5.65 -19.95 15.10
C ALA A 353 4.35 -19.87 14.28
N LEU A 354 4.38 -20.28 13.01
CA LEU A 354 3.19 -20.31 12.15
C LEU A 354 2.12 -21.23 12.75
N LEU A 355 2.50 -22.43 13.21
CA LEU A 355 1.57 -23.38 13.84
C LEU A 355 0.98 -22.81 15.15
N ARG A 356 1.81 -22.16 15.98
CA ARG A 356 1.30 -21.49 17.19
C ARG A 356 0.31 -20.38 16.89
N VAL A 357 0.57 -19.56 15.85
CA VAL A 357 -0.34 -18.46 15.48
C VAL A 357 -1.60 -18.99 14.83
N LEU A 358 -1.53 -20.06 14.04
CA LEU A 358 -2.70 -20.76 13.47
C LEU A 358 -3.66 -21.28 14.57
N ALA A 359 -3.13 -21.63 15.74
CA ALA A 359 -3.93 -22.11 16.88
C ALA A 359 -4.52 -20.98 17.74
N LYS A 360 -4.17 -19.70 17.49
CA LYS A 360 -4.70 -18.57 18.25
C LYS A 360 -6.19 -18.39 18.06
N PRO A 361 -6.98 -18.16 19.13
CA PRO A 361 -8.37 -17.79 18.99
C PRO A 361 -8.49 -16.42 18.33
N ARG A 362 -9.56 -16.24 17.57
CA ARG A 362 -9.88 -14.92 17.02
C ARG A 362 -10.49 -14.01 18.06
N LEU A 363 -10.13 -12.73 17.99
CA LEU A 363 -10.77 -11.70 18.79
C LEU A 363 -12.19 -11.40 18.28
N PRO A 364 -13.07 -10.84 19.15
CA PRO A 364 -14.40 -10.41 18.73
C PRO A 364 -14.36 -9.36 17.62
N VAL A 365 -15.23 -9.51 16.61
CA VAL A 365 -15.29 -8.60 15.44
C VAL A 365 -15.50 -7.15 15.84
N ASP A 366 -16.36 -6.89 16.83
CA ASP A 366 -16.63 -5.53 17.33
C ASP A 366 -15.42 -4.90 18.01
N PHE A 367 -14.57 -5.68 18.66
CA PHE A 367 -13.32 -5.18 19.23
C PHE A 367 -12.37 -4.71 18.12
N CYS A 368 -12.11 -5.55 17.13
CA CYS A 368 -11.23 -5.22 16.01
C CYS A 368 -11.78 -4.02 15.20
N ARG A 369 -13.08 -3.99 14.96
CA ARG A 369 -13.74 -2.88 14.27
C ARG A 369 -13.55 -1.54 15.01
N ARG A 370 -13.71 -1.52 16.32
CA ARG A 370 -13.49 -0.29 17.11
C ARG A 370 -12.02 0.12 17.11
N ALA A 371 -11.11 -0.81 17.34
CA ALA A 371 -9.67 -0.53 17.37
C ALA A 371 -9.18 0.07 16.04
N ILE A 372 -9.49 -0.57 14.92
CA ILE A 372 -9.10 -0.06 13.59
C ILE A 372 -9.89 1.21 13.24
N GLY A 373 -11.17 1.30 13.63
CA GLY A 373 -12.03 2.46 13.36
C GLY A 373 -11.52 3.74 14.00
N SER A 374 -10.92 3.66 15.18
CA SER A 374 -10.30 4.80 15.89
C SER A 374 -8.87 5.08 15.45
N SER A 375 -8.24 4.17 14.69
CA SER A 375 -6.86 4.31 14.22
C SER A 375 -6.75 5.27 13.03
N PRO A 376 -5.53 5.72 12.66
CA PRO A 376 -5.30 6.51 11.46
C PRO A 376 -5.67 5.79 10.16
N PHE A 377 -5.79 4.47 10.19
CA PHE A 377 -6.03 3.61 9.04
C PHE A 377 -7.51 3.47 8.63
N SER A 378 -8.45 4.01 9.39
CA SER A 378 -9.82 4.12 8.90
C SER A 378 -9.89 5.16 7.78
N ILE A 379 -10.66 4.88 6.72
CA ILE A 379 -10.78 5.82 5.59
C ILE A 379 -11.27 7.20 6.04
N ALA A 380 -12.15 7.27 7.04
CA ALA A 380 -12.64 8.54 7.57
C ALA A 380 -11.52 9.37 8.24
N ASN A 381 -10.66 8.73 9.05
CA ASN A 381 -9.56 9.40 9.70
C ASN A 381 -8.46 9.80 8.71
N SER A 382 -8.13 8.92 7.77
CA SER A 382 -7.16 9.19 6.70
C SER A 382 -7.61 10.35 5.81
N ALA A 383 -8.88 10.38 5.39
CA ALA A 383 -9.43 11.46 4.60
C ALA A 383 -9.44 12.80 5.34
N ARG A 384 -9.70 12.80 6.67
CA ARG A 384 -9.62 14.00 7.51
C ARG A 384 -8.19 14.53 7.59
N GLN A 385 -7.18 13.66 7.75
CA GLN A 385 -5.78 14.06 7.72
C GLN A 385 -5.40 14.71 6.38
N LEU A 386 -5.89 14.16 5.25
CA LEU A 386 -5.72 14.78 3.94
C LEU A 386 -6.35 16.19 3.89
N GLU A 387 -7.56 16.35 4.39
CA GLU A 387 -8.26 17.62 4.46
C GLU A 387 -7.46 18.65 5.27
N GLU A 388 -6.91 18.25 6.41
CA GLU A 388 -6.04 19.09 7.25
C GLU A 388 -4.80 19.55 6.47
N VAL A 389 -4.10 18.65 5.79
CA VAL A 389 -2.92 18.97 4.96
C VAL A 389 -3.28 19.99 3.87
N TYR A 390 -4.39 19.78 3.15
CA TYR A 390 -4.79 20.66 2.04
C TYR A 390 -5.35 22.01 2.51
N SER A 391 -5.86 22.10 3.74
CA SER A 391 -6.44 23.33 4.29
C SER A 391 -5.40 24.28 4.91
N THR A 392 -4.16 23.84 5.07
CA THR A 392 -3.12 24.56 5.85
C THR A 392 -2.83 25.97 5.34
N THR A 393 -2.99 26.26 4.07
CA THR A 393 -2.72 27.56 3.46
C THR A 393 -3.90 28.54 3.56
N ARG A 394 -5.11 28.04 3.84
CA ARG A 394 -6.28 28.92 4.04
C ARG A 394 -6.22 29.71 5.36
N ALA A 395 -5.46 29.21 6.35
CA ALA A 395 -5.29 29.85 7.65
C ALA A 395 -4.27 31.01 7.66
N VAL A 396 -3.41 31.15 6.64
CA VAL A 396 -2.36 32.18 6.58
C VAL A 396 -2.82 33.43 5.82
N LYS A 397 -4.02 33.44 5.22
CA LYS A 397 -4.60 34.60 4.48
C LYS A 397 -5.66 35.36 5.30
N LEU A 398 -5.70 35.19 6.60
CA LEU A 398 -6.42 36.02 7.57
C LEU A 398 -5.41 36.76 8.44
#